data_d6eaf29869336d5f875dce4ce59f4631
#
_entry.id   d6eaf29869336d5f875dce4ce59f4631
#
_cell.length_a   1.000
_cell.length_b   1.000
_cell.length_c   1.000
_cell.angle_alpha   90.00
_cell.angle_beta   90.00
_cell.angle_gamma   90.00
#
_symmetry.space_group_name_H-M   'P 1'
#
loop_
_entity.id
_entity.type
_entity.pdbx_description
1 polymer ?
#
loop_
_entity_poly.entity_id
_entity_poly.type
_entity_poly.pdbx_seq_one_letter_code
_entity_poly.pdbx_strand_id
1 'polypeptide(L)'
;MIETDKISLAASWIKEKKIIAYPTEGVWGIGCINNESVISKLSEIKQRPKDKKYILLFRSVDDLRKKFDVKKDYIKQIKDLSNSFTTIIVPLNENNSIAVRIPKIEILQDLLEEVGEEIVSTSANISSLSCLLYTSPSPRDLST
;
A
#
# COMPACT_ATOMS: atom_id res chain seq x y z
N MET A 1 9.58 8.80 -16.87
CA MET A 1 8.42 8.32 -16.10
C MET A 1 7.59 7.40 -16.98
N ILE A 2 7.21 6.25 -16.46
CA ILE A 2 6.36 5.28 -17.17
C ILE A 2 5.01 5.26 -16.50
N GLU A 3 3.95 5.33 -17.27
CA GLU A 3 2.59 5.35 -16.78
C GLU A 3 1.76 4.26 -17.46
N THR A 4 0.77 3.73 -16.74
CA THR A 4 -0.19 2.78 -17.31
C THR A 4 -1.52 2.89 -16.60
N ASP A 5 -2.59 2.56 -17.32
CA ASP A 5 -3.91 2.34 -16.76
C ASP A 5 -4.25 0.84 -16.66
N LYS A 6 -3.30 0.00 -17.02
CA LYS A 6 -3.49 -1.47 -17.01
C LYS A 6 -3.07 -2.05 -15.68
N ILE A 7 -4.03 -2.58 -14.96
CA ILE A 7 -3.79 -3.17 -13.62
C ILE A 7 -2.79 -4.32 -13.68
N SER A 8 -2.90 -5.19 -14.68
CA SER A 8 -1.98 -6.33 -14.79
C SER A 8 -0.53 -5.90 -14.99
N LEU A 9 -0.30 -4.83 -15.73
CA LEU A 9 1.05 -4.30 -15.93
C LEU A 9 1.58 -3.67 -14.63
N ALA A 10 0.76 -2.86 -13.96
CA ALA A 10 1.15 -2.27 -12.69
C ALA A 10 1.47 -3.36 -11.65
N ALA A 11 0.66 -4.42 -11.59
CA ALA A 11 0.90 -5.54 -10.70
C ALA A 11 2.23 -6.23 -11.02
N SER A 12 2.55 -6.39 -12.30
CA SER A 12 3.82 -6.99 -12.69
C SER A 12 5.01 -6.14 -12.22
N TRP A 13 4.89 -4.82 -12.27
CA TRP A 13 5.93 -3.93 -11.77
C TRP A 13 6.15 -4.11 -10.26
N ILE A 14 5.08 -4.24 -9.50
CA ILE A 14 5.19 -4.51 -8.05
C ILE A 14 5.88 -5.85 -7.79
N LYS A 15 5.47 -6.89 -8.52
CA LYS A 15 6.09 -8.22 -8.39
C LYS A 15 7.56 -8.21 -8.78
N GLU A 16 7.95 -7.33 -9.70
CA GLU A 16 9.34 -7.14 -10.12
C GLU A 16 10.13 -6.25 -9.16
N LYS A 17 9.56 -5.94 -7.99
CA LYS A 17 10.22 -5.15 -6.94
C LYS A 17 10.41 -3.68 -7.30
N LYS A 18 9.51 -3.15 -8.11
CA LYS A 18 9.51 -1.72 -8.44
C LYS A 18 8.62 -0.95 -7.48
N ILE A 19 8.93 0.32 -7.33
CA ILE A 19 8.13 1.25 -6.54
C ILE A 19 7.19 1.98 -7.49
N ILE A 20 5.90 1.99 -7.18
CA ILE A 20 4.89 2.60 -8.04
C ILE A 20 4.05 3.61 -7.28
N ALA A 21 3.46 4.55 -8.01
CA ALA A 21 2.45 5.47 -7.47
C ALA A 21 1.08 5.05 -7.97
N TYR A 22 0.07 5.27 -7.15
CA TYR A 22 -1.31 4.86 -7.43
C TYR A 22 -2.30 5.78 -6.72
N PRO A 23 -3.52 5.91 -7.24
CA PRO A 23 -4.55 6.68 -6.56
C PRO A 23 -5.07 5.95 -5.33
N THR A 24 -5.44 6.71 -4.31
CA THR A 24 -6.12 6.20 -3.13
C THR A 24 -7.41 7.01 -2.91
N GLU A 25 -8.14 6.69 -1.85
CA GLU A 25 -9.36 7.43 -1.50
C GLU A 25 -9.07 8.86 -1.04
N GLY A 26 -7.83 9.16 -0.71
CA GLY A 26 -7.40 10.50 -0.32
C GLY A 26 -6.38 11.06 -1.28
N VAL A 27 -5.12 11.08 -0.85
CA VAL A 27 -4.00 11.55 -1.69
C VAL A 27 -3.41 10.38 -2.47
N TRP A 28 -2.56 10.68 -3.45
CA TRP A 28 -1.81 9.64 -4.14
C TRP A 28 -0.93 8.88 -3.16
N GLY A 29 -0.85 7.57 -3.37
CA GLY A 29 0.03 6.70 -2.60
C GLY A 29 1.23 6.29 -3.42
N ILE A 30 2.26 5.86 -2.72
CA ILE A 30 3.45 5.25 -3.31
C ILE A 30 3.74 3.99 -2.51
N GLY A 31 4.10 2.93 -3.21
CA GLY A 31 4.28 1.66 -2.52
C GLY A 31 5.07 0.64 -3.30
N CYS A 32 5.25 -0.50 -2.65
CA CYS A 32 6.05 -1.60 -3.17
C CYS A 32 5.61 -2.91 -2.51
N ILE A 33 6.17 -4.00 -3.00
CA ILE A 33 5.97 -5.30 -2.38
C ILE A 33 6.63 -5.31 -0.98
N ASN A 34 6.12 -6.15 -0.09
CA ASN A 34 6.66 -6.26 1.26
C ASN A 34 7.97 -7.05 1.26
N ASN A 35 9.05 -6.35 0.94
CA ASN A 35 10.39 -6.89 0.84
C ASN A 35 11.36 -5.87 1.42
N GLU A 36 12.22 -6.30 2.33
CA GLU A 36 13.11 -5.40 3.06
C GLU A 36 13.99 -4.53 2.16
N SER A 37 14.54 -5.09 1.10
CA SER A 37 15.42 -4.33 0.21
C SER A 37 14.65 -3.26 -0.55
N VAL A 38 13.42 -3.54 -0.96
CA VAL A 38 12.58 -2.56 -1.67
C VAL A 38 12.08 -1.49 -0.70
N ILE A 39 11.70 -1.90 0.52
CA ILE A 39 11.28 -0.95 1.56
C ILE A 39 12.42 0.00 1.91
N SER A 40 13.65 -0.49 1.96
CA SER A 40 14.82 0.37 2.19
C SER A 40 14.95 1.44 1.10
N LYS A 41 14.75 1.07 -0.16
CA LYS A 41 14.77 2.03 -1.26
C LYS A 41 13.66 3.05 -1.13
N LEU A 42 12.47 2.60 -0.77
CA LEU A 42 11.33 3.49 -0.54
C LEU A 42 11.64 4.47 0.60
N SER A 43 12.25 4.00 1.67
CA SER A 43 12.63 4.84 2.81
C SER A 43 13.65 5.90 2.42
N GLU A 44 14.64 5.55 1.61
CA GLU A 44 15.63 6.49 1.11
C GLU A 44 14.97 7.59 0.26
N ILE A 45 14.07 7.20 -0.63
CA ILE A 45 13.37 8.14 -1.50
C ILE A 45 12.52 9.11 -0.69
N LYS A 46 11.83 8.60 0.33
CA LYS A 46 10.97 9.42 1.19
C LYS A 46 11.77 10.17 2.25
N GLN A 47 13.06 9.91 2.36
CA GLN A 47 13.91 10.46 3.45
C GLN A 47 13.27 10.17 4.81
N ARG A 48 12.75 8.98 4.95
CA ARG A 48 11.98 8.55 6.13
C ARG A 48 12.87 7.74 7.06
N PRO A 49 12.79 7.95 8.37
CA PRO A 49 13.52 7.11 9.32
C PRO A 49 13.17 5.64 9.15
N LYS A 50 14.17 4.76 9.21
CA LYS A 50 13.98 3.32 9.00
C LYS A 50 13.09 2.65 10.04
N ASP A 51 12.99 3.24 11.22
CA ASP A 51 12.16 2.72 12.30
C ASP A 51 10.69 3.11 12.17
N LYS A 52 10.34 4.01 11.27
CA LYS A 52 8.95 4.37 11.01
C LYS A 52 8.26 3.31 10.19
N LYS A 53 7.15 2.80 10.71
CA LYS A 53 6.38 1.78 10.04
C LYS A 53 5.56 2.36 8.89
N TYR A 54 5.40 1.57 7.85
CA TYR A 54 4.54 1.89 6.73
C TYR A 54 3.15 1.29 6.95
N ILE A 55 2.20 1.74 6.14
CA ILE A 55 0.86 1.16 6.12
C ILE A 55 0.89 -0.05 5.19
N LEU A 56 0.28 -1.15 5.62
CA LEU A 56 0.09 -2.33 4.78
C LEU A 56 -1.30 -2.29 4.21
N LEU A 57 -1.40 -2.36 2.88
CA LEU A 57 -2.68 -2.43 2.20
C LEU A 57 -3.02 -3.91 1.97
N PHE A 58 -4.17 -4.33 2.49
CA PHE A 58 -4.71 -5.67 2.26
C PHE A 58 -6.02 -5.57 1.50
N ARG A 59 -6.27 -6.57 0.67
CA ARG A 59 -7.52 -6.63 -0.09
C ARG A 59 -8.73 -6.86 0.81
N SER A 60 -8.55 -7.65 1.86
CA SER A 60 -9.62 -8.02 2.78
C SER A 60 -9.07 -8.38 4.15
N VAL A 61 -9.97 -8.47 5.13
CA VAL A 61 -9.61 -8.97 6.47
C VAL A 61 -9.14 -10.42 6.39
N ASP A 62 -9.72 -11.21 5.50
CA ASP A 62 -9.31 -12.60 5.34
C ASP A 62 -7.86 -12.71 4.86
N ASP A 63 -7.45 -11.85 3.92
CA ASP A 63 -6.07 -11.83 3.45
C ASP A 63 -5.11 -11.40 4.56
N LEU A 64 -5.51 -10.44 5.39
CA LEU A 64 -4.75 -10.04 6.56
C LEU A 64 -4.54 -11.21 7.52
N ARG A 65 -5.58 -11.99 7.77
CA ARG A 65 -5.52 -13.12 8.68
C ARG A 65 -4.65 -14.27 8.17
N LYS A 66 -4.55 -14.41 6.85
CA LYS A 66 -3.67 -15.41 6.23
C LYS A 66 -2.20 -15.06 6.43
N LYS A 67 -1.90 -13.78 6.53
CA LYS A 67 -0.52 -13.31 6.64
C LYS A 67 -0.08 -13.13 8.09
N PHE A 68 -0.97 -12.65 8.94
CA PHE A 68 -0.66 -12.32 10.33
C PHE A 68 -1.65 -13.00 11.28
N ASP A 69 -1.14 -13.42 12.42
CA ASP A 69 -1.95 -14.02 13.47
C ASP A 69 -2.64 -12.90 14.26
N VAL A 70 -3.85 -12.57 13.86
CA VAL A 70 -4.65 -11.53 14.50
C VAL A 70 -5.61 -12.16 15.49
N LYS A 71 -5.64 -11.63 16.72
CA LYS A 71 -6.54 -12.12 17.75
C LYS A 71 -7.99 -11.97 17.34
N LYS A 72 -8.81 -12.97 17.65
CA LYS A 72 -10.23 -12.99 17.28
C LYS A 72 -10.98 -11.77 17.80
N ASP A 73 -10.59 -11.26 18.96
CA ASP A 73 -11.24 -10.11 19.59
C ASP A 73 -11.16 -8.85 18.73
N TYR A 74 -10.14 -8.73 17.89
CA TYR A 74 -9.94 -7.55 17.04
C TYR A 74 -10.61 -7.68 15.69
N ILE A 75 -10.98 -8.88 15.26
CA ILE A 75 -11.46 -9.12 13.89
C ILE A 75 -12.73 -8.34 13.59
N LYS A 76 -13.68 -8.34 14.53
CA LYS A 76 -14.92 -7.61 14.34
C LYS A 76 -14.67 -6.10 14.24
N GLN A 77 -13.80 -5.57 15.11
CA GLN A 77 -13.45 -4.16 15.08
C GLN A 77 -12.76 -3.80 13.77
N ILE A 78 -11.87 -4.66 13.29
CA ILE A 78 -11.19 -4.43 12.02
C ILE A 78 -12.20 -4.40 10.88
N LYS A 79 -13.14 -5.34 10.86
CA LYS A 79 -14.20 -5.35 9.83
C LYS A 79 -15.05 -4.09 9.87
N ASP A 80 -15.44 -3.64 11.05
CA ASP A 80 -16.26 -2.46 11.21
C ASP A 80 -15.51 -1.20 10.76
N LEU A 81 -14.24 -1.06 11.17
CA LEU A 81 -13.42 0.10 10.83
C LEU A 81 -13.00 0.10 9.37
N SER A 82 -12.87 -1.07 8.74
CA SER A 82 -12.47 -1.16 7.34
C SER A 82 -13.53 -0.65 6.38
N ASN A 83 -14.75 -0.39 6.87
CA ASN A 83 -15.80 0.20 6.06
C ASN A 83 -15.62 1.70 5.86
N SER A 84 -14.67 2.31 6.55
CA SER A 84 -14.36 3.73 6.41
C SER A 84 -12.92 3.91 5.94
N PHE A 85 -12.60 5.13 5.51
CA PHE A 85 -11.23 5.49 5.11
C PHE A 85 -10.38 5.64 6.37
N THR A 86 -9.90 4.51 6.90
CA THR A 86 -9.26 4.48 8.21
C THR A 86 -8.04 3.56 8.19
N THR A 87 -6.94 4.04 8.76
CA THR A 87 -5.78 3.20 9.06
C THR A 87 -5.98 2.61 10.45
N ILE A 88 -5.83 1.30 10.54
CA ILE A 88 -6.07 0.56 11.78
C ILE A 88 -4.73 0.05 12.30
N ILE A 89 -4.43 0.32 13.57
CA ILE A 89 -3.26 -0.23 14.23
C ILE A 89 -3.67 -1.56 14.86
N VAL A 90 -3.10 -2.64 14.37
CA VAL A 90 -3.44 -3.99 14.80
C VAL A 90 -2.32 -4.55 15.66
N PRO A 91 -2.57 -4.83 16.95
CA PRO A 91 -1.57 -5.49 17.79
C PRO A 91 -1.37 -6.94 17.33
N LEU A 92 -0.12 -7.38 17.25
CA LEU A 92 0.22 -8.76 16.95
C LEU A 92 0.68 -9.50 18.20
N ASN A 93 1.46 -8.82 19.05
CA ASN A 93 1.89 -9.32 20.36
C ASN A 93 2.21 -8.12 21.25
N GLU A 94 2.75 -8.37 22.44
CA GLU A 94 2.99 -7.31 23.43
C GLU A 94 3.84 -6.15 22.92
N ASN A 95 4.75 -6.42 21.98
CA ASN A 95 5.72 -5.44 21.52
C ASN A 95 5.58 -5.08 20.05
N ASN A 96 4.66 -5.72 19.32
CA ASN A 96 4.53 -5.53 17.87
C ASN A 96 3.12 -5.18 17.47
N SER A 97 3.03 -4.23 16.56
CA SER A 97 1.78 -3.89 15.90
C SER A 97 2.06 -3.59 14.43
N ILE A 98 1.02 -3.64 13.62
CA ILE A 98 1.07 -3.25 12.22
C ILE A 98 0.00 -2.21 11.95
N ALA A 99 0.27 -1.32 11.00
CA ALA A 99 -0.72 -0.37 10.51
C ALA A 99 -1.30 -0.93 9.23
N VAL A 100 -2.61 -1.08 9.18
CA VAL A 100 -3.32 -1.75 8.10
C VAL A 100 -4.41 -0.86 7.55
N ARG A 101 -4.61 -0.91 6.25
CA ARG A 101 -5.75 -0.29 5.59
C ARG A 101 -6.30 -1.25 4.55
N ILE A 102 -7.61 -1.35 4.49
CA ILE A 102 -8.30 -2.11 3.46
C ILE A 102 -8.98 -1.10 2.54
N PRO A 103 -8.38 -0.81 1.37
CA PRO A 103 -8.91 0.23 0.50
C PRO A 103 -10.25 -0.18 -0.11
N LYS A 104 -11.12 0.80 -0.30
CA LYS A 104 -12.43 0.59 -0.92
C LYS A 104 -12.42 0.97 -2.41
N ILE A 105 -11.44 1.74 -2.84
CA ILE A 105 -11.34 2.14 -4.24
C ILE A 105 -11.04 0.92 -5.11
N GLU A 106 -11.83 0.76 -6.16
CA GLU A 106 -11.81 -0.44 -7.00
C GLU A 106 -10.44 -0.69 -7.62
N ILE A 107 -9.77 0.34 -8.09
CA ILE A 107 -8.46 0.20 -8.73
C ILE A 107 -7.43 -0.43 -7.79
N LEU A 108 -7.46 -0.08 -6.51
CA LEU A 108 -6.56 -0.67 -5.54
C LEU A 108 -6.95 -2.10 -5.17
N GLN A 109 -8.25 -2.39 -5.10
CA GLN A 109 -8.72 -3.74 -4.87
C GLN A 109 -8.26 -4.66 -6.00
N ASP A 110 -8.40 -4.22 -7.25
CA ASP A 110 -7.97 -4.98 -8.42
C ASP A 110 -6.46 -5.17 -8.44
N LEU A 111 -5.71 -4.13 -8.09
CA LEU A 111 -4.25 -4.20 -8.03
C LEU A 111 -3.79 -5.20 -6.97
N LEU A 112 -4.38 -5.16 -5.78
CA LEU A 112 -4.05 -6.10 -4.71
C LEU A 112 -4.38 -7.54 -5.10
N GLU A 113 -5.49 -7.75 -5.79
CA GLU A 113 -5.86 -9.08 -6.27
C GLU A 113 -4.84 -9.62 -7.27
N GLU A 114 -4.41 -8.79 -8.22
CA GLU A 114 -3.43 -9.19 -9.23
C GLU A 114 -2.05 -9.43 -8.63
N VAL A 115 -1.65 -8.61 -7.65
CA VAL A 115 -0.37 -8.80 -6.96
C VAL A 115 -0.40 -10.07 -6.10
N GLY A 116 -1.53 -10.35 -5.46
CA GLY A 116 -1.69 -11.54 -4.63
C GLY A 116 -1.12 -11.42 -3.23
N GLU A 117 -0.61 -10.26 -2.85
CA GLU A 117 -0.02 -9.98 -1.54
C GLU A 117 -0.31 -8.55 -1.13
N GLU A 118 -0.01 -8.25 0.12
CA GLU A 118 -0.12 -6.89 0.64
C GLU A 118 0.87 -5.94 -0.05
N ILE A 119 0.51 -4.67 -0.12
CA ILE A 119 1.36 -3.60 -0.64
C ILE A 119 1.77 -2.72 0.53
N VAL A 120 3.07 -2.48 0.66
CA VAL A 120 3.62 -1.53 1.62
C VAL A 120 3.43 -0.13 1.05
N SER A 121 2.79 0.76 1.78
CA SER A 121 2.31 2.03 1.25
C SER A 121 2.62 3.20 2.16
N THR A 122 2.81 4.35 1.53
CA THR A 122 2.88 5.64 2.20
C THR A 122 2.29 6.69 1.27
N SER A 123 2.03 7.89 1.80
CA SER A 123 1.53 8.98 0.94
C SER A 123 2.63 9.45 0.00
N ALA A 124 2.25 9.75 -1.23
CA ALA A 124 3.18 10.29 -2.22
C ALA A 124 3.28 11.80 -2.09
N ASN A 125 4.51 12.30 -2.10
CA ASN A 125 4.78 13.71 -2.31
C ASN A 125 5.21 13.86 -3.76
N ILE A 126 4.27 14.23 -4.61
CA ILE A 126 4.46 14.23 -6.05
C ILE A 126 5.64 15.11 -6.48
N SER A 127 5.82 16.23 -5.82
CA SER A 127 6.90 17.16 -6.19
C SER A 127 8.29 16.55 -6.00
N SER A 128 8.47 15.71 -4.98
CA SER A 128 9.77 15.09 -4.72
C SER A 128 9.90 13.70 -5.34
N LEU A 129 8.81 13.11 -5.85
CA LEU A 129 8.77 11.73 -6.30
C LEU A 129 8.37 11.57 -7.75
N SER A 130 8.40 12.65 -8.54
CA SER A 130 7.94 12.62 -9.93
C SER A 130 8.62 11.56 -10.79
N CYS A 131 9.88 11.23 -10.49
CA CYS A 131 10.64 10.24 -11.24
C CYS A 131 10.27 8.79 -10.92
N LEU A 132 9.40 8.56 -9.94
CA LEU A 132 9.07 7.22 -9.47
C LEU A 132 7.65 6.79 -9.80
N LEU A 133 6.94 7.56 -10.61
CA LEU A 133 5.56 7.29 -10.93
C LEU A 133 5.48 6.33 -12.11
N TYR A 134 5.03 5.10 -11.84
CA TYR A 134 4.94 4.05 -12.85
C TYR A 134 3.52 3.81 -13.32
N THR A 135 2.51 4.13 -12.51
CA THR A 135 1.13 3.97 -12.92
C THR A 135 0.34 5.24 -12.67
N SER A 136 -0.65 5.51 -13.53
CA SER A 136 -1.54 6.64 -13.37
C SER A 136 -2.83 6.37 -14.12
N PRO A 137 -3.99 6.47 -13.48
CA PRO A 137 -5.26 6.47 -14.20
C PRO A 137 -5.50 7.82 -14.89
N SER A 138 -4.79 8.86 -14.46
CA SER A 138 -4.90 10.18 -15.04
C SER A 138 -3.51 10.81 -15.15
N PRO A 139 -2.87 10.76 -16.32
CA PRO A 139 -1.54 11.35 -16.52
C PRO A 139 -1.45 12.82 -16.13
N ARG A 140 -2.55 13.56 -16.23
CA ARG A 140 -2.57 14.98 -15.87
C ARG A 140 -2.26 15.22 -14.41
N ASP A 141 -2.67 14.30 -13.55
CA ASP A 141 -2.46 14.44 -12.11
C ASP A 141 -1.00 14.33 -11.74
N LEU A 142 -0.21 13.70 -12.59
CA LEU A 142 1.20 13.46 -12.35
C LEU A 142 2.10 14.46 -13.06
N SER A 143 1.58 15.15 -14.05
CA SER A 143 2.37 16.09 -14.85
C SER A 143 2.51 17.47 -14.22
N THR A 144 1.82 17.71 -13.13
CA THR A 144 1.86 18.99 -12.43
C THR A 144 2.92 19.06 -11.33
#